data_2b9411f535b48573f047276144b86ec2
#
_entry.id   2b9411f535b48573f047276144b86ec2
#
_cell.length_a   1.000
_cell.length_b   1.000
_cell.length_c   1.000
_cell.angle_alpha   90.00
_cell.angle_beta   90.00
_cell.angle_gamma   90.00
#
_symmetry.space_group_name_H-M   'P 1'
#
loop_
_entity.id
_entity.type
_entity.pdbx_description
1 polymer ?
#
loop_
_entity_poly.entity_id
_entity_poly.type
_entity_poly.pdbx_seq_one_letter_code
_entity_poly.pdbx_strand_id
1 'polypeptide(L)'
;MAETQILIQFKNSLISFVDELIEQFPQEPDLIILRIFLKDQIPIEDVMTKFIYNINKNDQELKKYITERNEMFFLESDIFESIAKSKSINFKKLWRSGNLDAEEKETVWKWIDSFVKLSDLYNKAKKNSV
;
A
#
# COMPACT_ATOMS: atom_id res chain seq x y z
N MET A 1 -20.32 -9.91 5.99
CA MET A 1 -19.24 -10.87 5.72
C MET A 1 -17.91 -10.24 6.07
N ALA A 2 -17.06 -11.00 6.77
CA ALA A 2 -15.77 -10.48 7.21
C ALA A 2 -14.88 -10.03 6.04
N GLU A 3 -14.87 -10.78 4.95
CA GLU A 3 -14.07 -10.44 3.77
C GLU A 3 -14.44 -9.07 3.21
N THR A 4 -15.72 -8.80 3.06
CA THR A 4 -16.20 -7.53 2.52
C THR A 4 -15.82 -6.36 3.43
N GLN A 5 -15.96 -6.54 4.73
CA GLN A 5 -15.61 -5.50 5.70
C GLN A 5 -14.12 -5.19 5.68
N ILE A 6 -13.28 -6.24 5.57
CA ILE A 6 -11.84 -6.07 5.49
C ILE A 6 -11.47 -5.31 4.21
N LEU A 7 -12.09 -5.64 3.08
CA LEU A 7 -11.85 -4.94 1.82
C LEU A 7 -12.23 -3.47 1.90
N ILE A 8 -13.38 -3.16 2.52
CA ILE A 8 -13.80 -1.78 2.71
C ILE A 8 -12.79 -1.02 3.57
N GLN A 9 -12.35 -1.63 4.66
CA GLN A 9 -11.36 -1.02 5.54
C GLN A 9 -10.03 -0.81 4.82
N PHE A 10 -9.60 -1.78 4.04
CA PHE A 10 -8.37 -1.70 3.26
C PHE A 10 -8.45 -0.54 2.25
N LYS A 11 -9.56 -0.44 1.52
CA LYS A 11 -9.78 0.64 0.55
C LYS A 11 -9.74 2.00 1.23
N ASN A 12 -10.47 2.15 2.33
CA ASN A 12 -10.51 3.41 3.06
C ASN A 12 -9.14 3.78 3.61
N SER A 13 -8.39 2.80 4.09
CA SER A 13 -7.03 3.03 4.59
C SER A 13 -6.09 3.46 3.46
N LEU A 14 -6.18 2.86 2.29
CA LEU A 14 -5.37 3.26 1.13
C LEU A 14 -5.69 4.69 0.71
N ILE A 15 -6.97 5.06 0.66
CA ILE A 15 -7.38 6.41 0.31
C ILE A 15 -6.87 7.41 1.34
N SER A 16 -6.98 7.10 2.63
CA SER A 16 -6.47 7.97 3.69
C SER A 16 -4.96 8.14 3.61
N PHE A 17 -4.24 7.07 3.32
CA PHE A 17 -2.80 7.12 3.10
C PHE A 17 -2.44 8.05 1.93
N VAL A 18 -3.14 7.90 0.81
CA VAL A 18 -2.92 8.76 -0.36
C VAL A 18 -3.26 10.21 -0.02
N ASP A 19 -4.31 10.45 0.75
CA ASP A 19 -4.67 11.82 1.20
C ASP A 19 -3.52 12.45 2.00
N GLU A 20 -2.87 11.70 2.87
CA GLU A 20 -1.71 12.20 3.61
C GLU A 20 -0.54 12.51 2.67
N LEU A 21 -0.31 11.64 1.67
CA LEU A 21 0.72 11.89 0.67
C LEU A 21 0.42 13.15 -0.15
N ILE A 22 -0.84 13.40 -0.48
CA ILE A 22 -1.24 14.62 -1.19
C ILE A 22 -0.92 15.86 -0.36
N GLU A 23 -1.19 15.81 0.94
CA GLU A 23 -0.85 16.92 1.85
C GLU A 23 0.66 17.16 1.89
N GLN A 24 1.44 16.08 1.89
CA GLN A 24 2.90 16.16 1.95
C GLN A 24 3.52 16.60 0.63
N PHE A 25 2.88 16.19 -0.49
CA PHE A 25 3.38 16.47 -1.83
C PHE A 25 2.28 17.13 -2.68
N PRO A 26 1.85 18.35 -2.33
CA PRO A 26 0.73 19.00 -3.02
C PRO A 26 0.99 19.31 -4.49
N GLN A 27 2.25 19.24 -4.92
CA GLN A 27 2.65 19.54 -6.29
C GLN A 27 2.70 18.29 -7.17
N GLU A 28 2.29 17.14 -6.64
CA GLU A 28 2.30 15.87 -7.39
C GLU A 28 0.88 15.52 -7.83
N PRO A 29 0.47 15.94 -9.04
CA PRO A 29 -0.91 15.69 -9.50
C PRO A 29 -1.23 14.22 -9.68
N ASP A 30 -0.21 13.37 -9.88
CA ASP A 30 -0.41 11.93 -10.03
C ASP A 30 -1.02 11.29 -8.78
N LEU A 31 -0.78 11.87 -7.61
CA LEU A 31 -1.37 11.36 -6.36
C LEU A 31 -2.89 11.57 -6.35
N ILE A 32 -3.36 12.69 -6.89
CA ILE A 32 -4.79 12.97 -7.00
C ILE A 32 -5.44 11.99 -7.96
N ILE A 33 -4.76 11.70 -9.07
CA ILE A 33 -5.24 10.73 -10.05
C ILE A 33 -5.29 9.33 -9.41
N LEU A 34 -4.27 8.96 -8.64
CA LEU A 34 -4.24 7.68 -7.93
C LEU A 34 -5.42 7.57 -6.97
N ARG A 35 -5.73 8.64 -6.25
CA ARG A 35 -6.85 8.66 -5.31
C ARG A 35 -8.17 8.37 -6.03
N ILE A 36 -8.38 9.02 -7.18
CA ILE A 36 -9.59 8.81 -7.99
C ILE A 36 -9.68 7.35 -8.43
N PHE A 37 -8.56 6.78 -8.87
CA PHE A 37 -8.51 5.38 -9.28
C PHE A 37 -8.87 4.43 -8.15
N LEU A 38 -8.30 4.65 -6.98
CA LEU A 38 -8.58 3.81 -5.81
C LEU A 38 -10.04 3.91 -5.38
N LYS A 39 -10.62 5.11 -5.50
CA LYS A 39 -12.00 5.33 -5.09
C LYS A 39 -13.01 4.75 -6.07
N ASP A 40 -12.80 4.96 -7.38
CA ASP A 40 -13.85 4.73 -8.36
C ASP A 40 -13.51 3.78 -9.51
N GLN A 41 -12.23 3.51 -9.76
CA GLN A 41 -11.82 2.84 -11.01
C GLN A 41 -11.24 1.45 -10.82
N ILE A 42 -10.60 1.17 -9.71
CA ILE A 42 -9.93 -0.11 -9.49
C ILE A 42 -10.73 -0.95 -8.48
N PRO A 43 -11.12 -2.19 -8.84
CA PRO A 43 -11.75 -3.08 -7.87
C PRO A 43 -10.79 -3.36 -6.72
N ILE A 44 -11.23 -3.07 -5.50
CA ILE A 44 -10.37 -3.23 -4.32
C ILE A 44 -9.94 -4.69 -4.10
N GLU A 45 -10.78 -5.62 -4.51
CA GLU A 45 -10.44 -7.04 -4.42
C GLU A 45 -9.20 -7.37 -5.24
N ASP A 46 -9.06 -6.79 -6.44
CA ASP A 46 -7.88 -6.99 -7.30
C ASP A 46 -6.63 -6.41 -6.64
N VAL A 47 -6.76 -5.22 -6.03
CA VAL A 47 -5.64 -4.60 -5.33
C VAL A 47 -5.19 -5.48 -4.17
N MET A 48 -6.15 -5.98 -3.39
CA MET A 48 -5.86 -6.86 -2.25
C MET A 48 -5.18 -8.14 -2.71
N THR A 49 -5.67 -8.76 -3.78
CA THR A 49 -5.11 -10.01 -4.29
C THR A 49 -3.66 -9.83 -4.71
N LYS A 50 -3.35 -8.75 -5.44
CA LYS A 50 -2.00 -8.46 -5.87
C LYS A 50 -1.09 -8.09 -4.70
N PHE A 51 -1.62 -7.37 -3.73
CA PHE A 51 -0.88 -7.02 -2.53
C PHE A 51 -0.47 -8.29 -1.75
N ILE A 52 -1.42 -9.19 -1.55
CA ILE A 52 -1.16 -10.46 -0.87
C ILE A 52 -0.09 -11.27 -1.61
N TYR A 53 -0.19 -11.33 -2.92
CA TYR A 53 0.80 -12.04 -3.73
C TYR A 53 2.19 -11.47 -3.50
N ASN A 54 2.33 -10.15 -3.56
CA ASN A 54 3.63 -9.49 -3.39
C ASN A 54 4.19 -9.68 -1.97
N ILE A 55 3.33 -9.63 -0.97
CA ILE A 55 3.74 -9.79 0.43
C ILE A 55 4.23 -11.21 0.72
N ASN A 56 3.61 -12.21 0.10
CA ASN A 56 3.88 -13.61 0.43
C ASN A 56 4.89 -14.30 -0.48
N LYS A 57 5.23 -13.70 -1.62
CA LYS A 57 6.20 -14.34 -2.52
C LYS A 57 7.60 -14.41 -1.89
N ASN A 58 8.42 -15.33 -2.37
CA ASN A 58 9.80 -15.50 -1.90
C ASN A 58 9.88 -15.69 -0.37
N ASP A 59 9.04 -16.58 0.17
CA ASP A 59 9.01 -16.90 1.59
C ASP A 59 8.75 -15.67 2.47
N GLN A 60 7.87 -14.76 2.01
CA GLN A 60 7.49 -13.55 2.73
C GLN A 60 8.66 -12.58 2.92
N GLU A 61 9.57 -12.55 1.96
CA GLU A 61 10.75 -11.69 2.00
C GLU A 61 10.39 -10.23 2.20
N LEU A 62 9.38 -9.73 1.47
CA LEU A 62 8.96 -8.34 1.57
C LEU A 62 8.45 -8.01 2.97
N LYS A 63 7.70 -8.94 3.57
CA LYS A 63 7.20 -8.78 4.94
C LYS A 63 8.34 -8.59 5.93
N LYS A 64 9.42 -9.36 5.74
CA LYS A 64 10.62 -9.23 6.56
C LYS A 64 11.24 -7.85 6.41
N TYR A 65 11.39 -7.36 5.19
CA TYR A 65 11.98 -6.04 4.95
C TYR A 65 11.14 -4.92 5.57
N ILE A 66 9.82 -5.05 5.52
CA ILE A 66 8.92 -4.09 6.15
C ILE A 66 9.12 -4.11 7.67
N THR A 67 9.15 -5.29 8.28
CA THR A 67 9.34 -5.44 9.73
C THR A 67 10.67 -4.84 10.17
N GLU A 68 11.72 -5.03 9.37
CA GLU A 68 13.06 -4.53 9.67
C GLU A 68 13.27 -3.07 9.28
N ARG A 69 12.28 -2.43 8.64
CA ARG A 69 12.38 -1.06 8.11
C ARG A 69 13.56 -0.92 7.14
N ASN A 70 13.76 -1.94 6.31
CA ASN A 70 14.85 -1.97 5.33
C ASN A 70 14.46 -1.20 4.09
N GLU A 71 14.76 0.11 4.06
CA GLU A 71 14.37 1.02 2.98
C GLU A 71 14.86 0.54 1.62
N MET A 72 16.13 0.15 1.53
CA MET A 72 16.74 -0.18 0.25
C MET A 72 15.99 -1.32 -0.44
N PHE A 73 15.79 -2.42 0.27
CA PHE A 73 15.09 -3.58 -0.31
C PHE A 73 13.61 -3.34 -0.48
N PHE A 74 12.98 -2.62 0.47
CA PHE A 74 11.58 -2.28 0.36
C PHE A 74 11.29 -1.44 -0.89
N LEU A 75 12.10 -0.42 -1.15
CA LEU A 75 11.89 0.47 -2.29
C LEU A 75 12.16 -0.22 -3.64
N GLU A 76 12.98 -1.27 -3.64
CA GLU A 76 13.19 -2.07 -4.84
C GLU A 76 12.06 -3.08 -5.09
N SER A 77 11.16 -3.26 -4.13
CA SER A 77 10.03 -4.18 -4.27
C SER A 77 8.91 -3.53 -5.06
N ASP A 78 8.00 -4.37 -5.56
CA ASP A 78 6.89 -3.94 -6.40
C ASP A 78 5.59 -3.81 -5.62
N ILE A 79 5.66 -3.55 -4.31
CA ILE A 79 4.47 -3.55 -3.45
C ILE A 79 3.35 -2.65 -3.97
N PHE A 80 3.70 -1.49 -4.51
CA PHE A 80 2.72 -0.54 -5.05
C PHE A 80 2.65 -0.51 -6.57
N GLU A 81 3.43 -1.35 -7.25
CA GLU A 81 3.50 -1.31 -8.71
C GLU A 81 2.16 -1.62 -9.35
N SER A 82 1.42 -2.57 -8.81
CA SER A 82 0.13 -2.96 -9.38
C SER A 82 -0.91 -1.85 -9.30
N ILE A 83 -0.74 -0.92 -8.35
CA ILE A 83 -1.63 0.24 -8.21
C ILE A 83 -1.12 1.40 -9.05
N ALA A 84 0.18 1.67 -8.99
CA ALA A 84 0.80 2.86 -9.57
C ALA A 84 1.27 2.68 -11.01
N LYS A 85 1.37 1.46 -11.50
CA LYS A 85 2.01 1.11 -12.78
C LYS A 85 1.48 1.93 -13.96
N SER A 86 0.18 2.11 -14.05
CA SER A 86 -0.43 2.84 -15.16
C SER A 86 -0.45 4.36 -14.96
N LYS A 87 0.04 4.85 -13.80
CA LYS A 87 -0.07 6.25 -13.41
C LYS A 87 1.27 6.95 -13.27
N SER A 88 2.34 6.30 -13.61
CA SER A 88 3.68 6.90 -13.62
C SER A 88 4.13 7.44 -12.26
N ILE A 89 3.51 6.98 -11.17
CA ILE A 89 3.92 7.41 -9.84
C ILE A 89 5.18 6.67 -9.45
N ASN A 90 6.21 7.40 -9.09
CA ASN A 90 7.45 6.83 -8.61
C ASN A 90 7.55 7.02 -7.10
N PHE A 91 7.11 6.00 -6.36
CA PHE A 91 7.12 6.04 -4.90
C PHE A 91 8.53 6.21 -4.34
N LYS A 92 9.54 5.60 -4.99
CA LYS A 92 10.94 5.77 -4.59
C LYS A 92 11.36 7.23 -4.64
N LYS A 93 10.95 7.94 -5.69
CA LYS A 93 11.26 9.36 -5.86
C LYS A 93 10.65 10.17 -4.73
N LEU A 94 9.39 9.92 -4.41
CA LEU A 94 8.71 10.60 -3.30
C LEU A 94 9.43 10.34 -1.97
N TRP A 95 9.77 9.08 -1.71
CA TRP A 95 10.46 8.69 -0.49
C TRP A 95 11.81 9.37 -0.33
N ARG A 96 12.55 9.49 -1.45
CA ARG A 96 13.91 10.03 -1.47
C ARG A 96 13.98 11.53 -1.71
N SER A 97 12.83 12.20 -1.84
CA SER A 97 12.76 13.61 -2.23
C SER A 97 13.31 14.58 -1.20
N GLY A 98 13.48 14.13 0.06
CA GLY A 98 13.88 15.01 1.15
C GLY A 98 12.69 15.71 1.82
N ASN A 99 11.49 15.55 1.29
CA ASN A 99 10.28 16.14 1.87
C ASN A 99 9.68 15.26 2.98
N LEU A 100 10.23 14.07 3.18
CA LEU A 100 9.82 13.20 4.28
C LEU A 100 10.96 13.11 5.29
N ASP A 101 10.69 13.57 6.52
CA ASP A 101 11.67 13.41 7.60
C ASP A 101 11.51 12.01 8.24
N ALA A 102 12.34 11.72 9.25
CA ALA A 102 12.34 10.41 9.89
C ALA A 102 10.98 10.08 10.53
N GLU A 103 10.34 11.06 11.12
CA GLU A 103 9.03 10.87 11.76
C GLU A 103 7.95 10.58 10.73
N GLU A 104 7.96 11.30 9.62
CA GLU A 104 7.01 11.10 8.53
C GLU A 104 7.22 9.74 7.85
N LYS A 105 8.46 9.31 7.68
CA LYS A 105 8.77 7.98 7.16
C LYS A 105 8.25 6.90 8.08
N GLU A 106 8.37 7.08 9.40
CA GLU A 106 7.82 6.13 10.35
C GLU A 106 6.30 6.05 10.25
N THR A 107 5.64 7.17 10.00
CA THR A 107 4.20 7.19 9.76
C THR A 107 3.83 6.37 8.53
N VAL A 108 4.60 6.51 7.45
CA VAL A 108 4.41 5.69 6.24
C VAL A 108 4.57 4.20 6.57
N TRP A 109 5.61 3.85 7.34
CA TRP A 109 5.81 2.45 7.76
C TRP A 109 4.62 1.92 8.53
N LYS A 110 4.01 2.73 9.39
CA LYS A 110 2.81 2.32 10.14
C LYS A 110 1.62 2.07 9.23
N TRP A 111 1.45 2.89 8.18
CA TRP A 111 0.42 2.62 7.18
C TRP A 111 0.65 1.28 6.49
N ILE A 112 1.90 1.02 6.11
CA ILE A 112 2.26 -0.23 5.45
C ILE A 112 2.01 -1.42 6.38
N ASP A 113 2.36 -1.31 7.66
CA ASP A 113 2.06 -2.33 8.66
C ASP A 113 0.56 -2.63 8.71
N SER A 114 -0.27 -1.60 8.66
CA SER A 114 -1.73 -1.75 8.64
C SER A 114 -2.21 -2.50 7.41
N PHE A 115 -1.64 -2.19 6.25
CA PHE A 115 -1.99 -2.87 5.00
C PHE A 115 -1.61 -4.35 5.06
N VAL A 116 -0.44 -4.67 5.60
CA VAL A 116 0.00 -6.05 5.77
C VAL A 116 -0.96 -6.80 6.71
N LYS A 117 -1.31 -6.18 7.83
CA LYS A 117 -2.25 -6.78 8.78
C LYS A 117 -3.60 -7.05 8.14
N LEU A 118 -4.14 -6.09 7.39
CA LEU A 118 -5.42 -6.27 6.72
C LEU A 118 -5.35 -7.36 5.66
N SER A 119 -4.23 -7.46 4.94
CA SER A 119 -4.04 -8.51 3.95
C SER A 119 -4.00 -9.90 4.59
N ASP A 120 -3.34 -10.01 5.75
CA ASP A 120 -3.30 -11.28 6.49
C ASP A 120 -4.70 -11.67 6.98
N LEU A 121 -5.46 -10.70 7.50
CA LEU A 121 -6.83 -10.94 7.95
C LEU A 121 -7.73 -11.36 6.80
N TYR A 122 -7.62 -10.73 5.65
CA TYR A 122 -8.40 -11.07 4.47
C TYR A 122 -8.08 -12.48 3.99
N ASN A 123 -6.80 -12.80 3.90
CA ASN A 123 -6.37 -14.12 3.45
C ASN A 123 -6.89 -15.23 4.39
N LYS A 124 -6.83 -14.96 5.69
CA LYS A 124 -7.35 -15.89 6.71
C LYS A 124 -8.87 -16.05 6.60
N ALA A 125 -9.59 -14.95 6.45
CA ALA A 125 -11.04 -14.97 6.30
C ALA A 125 -11.47 -15.75 5.05
N LYS A 126 -10.73 -15.58 3.97
CA LYS A 126 -10.98 -16.26 2.71
C LYS A 126 -10.80 -17.78 2.85
N LYS A 127 -9.75 -18.20 3.55
CA LYS A 127 -9.50 -19.62 3.82
C LYS A 127 -10.61 -20.24 4.68
N ASN A 128 -11.17 -19.46 5.60
CA ASN A 128 -12.19 -19.93 6.52
C ASN A 128 -13.60 -19.92 5.93
N SER A 129 -13.80 -19.29 4.77
CA SER A 129 -15.12 -19.15 4.16
C SER A 129 -15.48 -20.29 3.19
N VAL A 130 -14.63 -21.27 3.08
CA VAL A 130 -14.83 -22.41 2.15
C VAL A 130 -15.78 -23.45 2.73
#